data_ab5f77c0f63c00e744afd29406243b55
#
_entry.id   ab5f77c0f63c00e744afd29406243b55
#
_cell.length_a   1.000
_cell.length_b   1.000
_cell.length_c   1.000
_cell.angle_alpha   90.00
_cell.angle_beta   90.00
_cell.angle_gamma   90.00
#
_symmetry.space_group_name_H-M   'P 1'
#
loop_
_entity.id
_entity.type
_entity.pdbx_description
1 polymer ?
#
loop_
_entity_poly.entity_id
_entity_poly.type
_entity_poly.pdbx_seq_one_letter_code
_entity_poly.pdbx_strand_id
1 'polypeptide(L)'
;MLKDDTIFWIGPHDDAVRPTGPFDPELPVLAFLGADGKPRATVFNHSTHTIGVRKPGRSPSFYGLAAQELEADKGGTFLFLEGASGSTHNLGVPAAEAVTRVKRAVSDALGKAAPRSVDRVAALQGPFTFKVRTFDDAAEDAAVTAYCKARAPKQADEYAAVFRKQRQALAPQQGK
;
A
#
# COMPACT_ATOMS: atom_id res chain seq x y z
N MET A 1 -1.13 -13.85 -8.28
CA MET A 1 -0.89 -14.80 -9.36
C MET A 1 -2.21 -15.38 -9.79
N LEU A 2 -2.47 -15.39 -11.06
CA LEU A 2 -3.64 -16.01 -11.66
C LEU A 2 -3.34 -17.46 -12.03
N LYS A 3 -4.34 -18.23 -12.44
CA LYS A 3 -4.18 -19.66 -12.81
C LYS A 3 -3.22 -19.88 -13.99
N ASP A 4 -3.12 -18.90 -14.88
CA ASP A 4 -2.24 -18.91 -16.06
C ASP A 4 -0.82 -18.38 -15.78
N ASP A 5 -0.44 -18.27 -14.49
CA ASP A 5 0.81 -17.71 -14.00
C ASP A 5 1.04 -16.22 -14.33
N THR A 6 0.05 -15.51 -14.82
CA THR A 6 0.15 -14.06 -14.94
C THR A 6 -0.08 -13.36 -13.61
N ILE A 7 0.47 -12.16 -13.48
CA ILE A 7 0.23 -11.30 -12.32
C ILE A 7 -1.08 -10.56 -12.54
N PHE A 8 -2.00 -10.66 -11.56
CA PHE A 8 -3.21 -9.86 -11.60
C PHE A 8 -2.89 -8.37 -11.56
N TRP A 9 -3.50 -7.65 -12.47
CA TRP A 9 -3.37 -6.21 -12.51
C TRP A 9 -4.70 -5.49 -12.77
N ILE A 10 -5.52 -5.95 -13.73
CA ILE A 10 -6.86 -5.43 -14.04
C ILE A 10 -7.83 -6.57 -14.35
N GLY A 11 -9.11 -6.27 -14.31
CA GLY A 11 -10.18 -7.19 -14.66
C GLY A 11 -10.58 -8.12 -13.51
N PRO A 12 -11.29 -9.22 -13.79
CA PRO A 12 -11.65 -10.22 -12.80
C PRO A 12 -10.42 -10.87 -12.16
N HIS A 13 -10.54 -11.27 -10.89
CA HIS A 13 -9.48 -11.92 -10.12
C HIS A 13 -9.99 -13.15 -9.33
N ASP A 14 -11.16 -13.65 -9.67
CA ASP A 14 -11.76 -14.86 -9.11
C ASP A 14 -10.94 -16.13 -9.40
N ASP A 15 -10.06 -16.07 -10.38
CA ASP A 15 -9.07 -17.11 -10.71
C ASP A 15 -7.70 -16.88 -10.04
N ALA A 16 -7.58 -15.97 -9.08
CA ALA A 16 -6.35 -15.78 -8.33
C ALA A 16 -6.08 -16.99 -7.41
N VAL A 17 -4.85 -17.53 -7.48
CA VAL A 17 -4.49 -18.77 -6.76
C VAL A 17 -3.50 -18.54 -5.61
N ARG A 18 -2.72 -17.46 -5.64
CA ARG A 18 -1.75 -17.15 -4.60
C ARG A 18 -1.27 -15.69 -4.67
N PRO A 19 -0.70 -15.15 -3.58
CA PRO A 19 0.06 -13.89 -3.63
C PRO A 19 1.22 -13.97 -4.62
N THR A 20 1.63 -12.82 -5.17
CA THR A 20 2.62 -12.77 -6.26
C THR A 20 4.02 -12.43 -5.86
N GLY A 21 4.23 -11.84 -4.74
CA GLY A 21 5.57 -11.38 -4.42
C GLY A 21 5.79 -11.17 -2.94
N PRO A 22 6.97 -10.69 -2.58
CA PRO A 22 7.24 -10.32 -1.22
C PRO A 22 6.29 -9.19 -0.82
N PHE A 23 5.84 -9.25 0.42
CA PHE A 23 5.13 -8.17 1.07
C PHE A 23 5.71 -8.00 2.47
N ASP A 24 5.62 -6.81 3.00
CA ASP A 24 5.99 -6.51 4.37
C ASP A 24 4.76 -6.72 5.26
N PRO A 25 4.75 -7.77 6.10
CA PRO A 25 3.63 -8.07 7.00
C PRO A 25 3.68 -7.26 8.30
N GLU A 26 4.73 -6.49 8.53
CA GLU A 26 4.92 -5.77 9.77
C GLU A 26 3.98 -4.56 9.87
N LEU A 27 3.58 -4.27 11.11
CA LEU A 27 2.84 -3.08 11.48
C LEU A 27 3.56 -2.44 12.68
N PRO A 28 4.69 -1.76 12.47
CA PRO A 28 5.39 -1.06 13.54
C PRO A 28 4.57 0.12 14.06
N VAL A 29 4.65 0.33 15.36
CA VAL A 29 3.95 1.40 16.06
C VAL A 29 4.94 2.17 16.93
N LEU A 30 4.90 3.49 16.84
CA LEU A 30 5.66 4.42 17.67
C LEU A 30 4.70 5.33 18.40
N ALA A 31 4.70 5.24 19.73
CA ALA A 31 3.88 6.09 20.59
C ALA A 31 4.72 7.13 21.33
N PHE A 32 4.24 8.36 21.33
CA PHE A 32 4.79 9.47 22.11
C PHE A 32 3.92 9.70 23.32
N LEU A 33 4.49 9.53 24.49
CA LEU A 33 3.78 9.70 25.76
C LEU A 33 4.12 11.05 26.40
N GLY A 34 3.14 11.66 27.03
CA GLY A 34 3.36 12.79 27.89
C GLY A 34 3.99 12.37 29.24
N ALA A 35 4.43 13.34 30.02
CA ALA A 35 4.97 13.10 31.36
C ALA A 35 3.94 12.42 32.30
N ASP A 36 2.65 12.56 32.00
CA ASP A 36 1.54 11.91 32.70
C ASP A 36 1.28 10.47 32.22
N GLY A 37 2.12 9.93 31.32
CA GLY A 37 2.00 8.60 30.74
C GLY A 37 0.91 8.47 29.67
N LYS A 38 0.18 9.55 29.37
CA LYS A 38 -0.90 9.48 28.36
C LYS A 38 -0.35 9.64 26.93
N PRO A 39 -0.92 8.95 25.95
CA PRO A 39 -0.58 9.13 24.56
C PRO A 39 -0.80 10.57 24.10
N ARG A 40 0.19 11.17 23.45
CA ARG A 40 0.08 12.46 22.73
C ARG A 40 -0.07 12.24 21.26
N ALA A 41 0.75 11.35 20.71
CA ALA A 41 0.66 10.93 19.32
C ALA A 41 1.09 9.47 19.20
N THR A 42 0.49 8.77 18.26
CA THR A 42 0.88 7.42 17.87
C THR A 42 1.02 7.38 16.35
N VAL A 43 2.14 6.91 15.86
CA VAL A 43 2.39 6.70 14.45
C VAL A 43 2.40 5.20 14.21
N PHE A 44 1.66 4.74 13.22
CA PHE A 44 1.73 3.35 12.76
C PHE A 44 1.95 3.29 11.25
N ASN A 45 2.69 2.28 10.83
CA ASN A 45 3.04 2.07 9.43
C ASN A 45 2.54 0.69 8.98
N HIS A 46 2.13 0.58 7.74
CA HIS A 46 1.79 -0.69 7.12
C HIS A 46 1.86 -0.59 5.60
N SER A 47 2.19 -1.70 4.94
CA SER A 47 2.53 -1.75 3.52
C SER A 47 1.40 -2.32 2.67
N THR A 48 0.21 -1.69 2.70
CA THR A 48 -0.92 -2.11 1.85
C THR A 48 -1.66 -0.90 1.30
N HIS A 49 -1.88 -0.88 -0.01
CA HIS A 49 -2.71 0.12 -0.65
C HIS A 49 -4.11 0.17 -0.04
N THR A 50 -4.65 1.38 0.06
CA THR A 50 -6.02 1.62 0.54
C THR A 50 -7.08 1.42 -0.54
N ILE A 51 -6.70 0.96 -1.73
CA ILE A 51 -7.59 0.66 -2.84
C ILE A 51 -8.52 -0.50 -2.47
N GLY A 52 -9.75 -0.46 -2.97
CA GLY A 52 -10.75 -1.52 -2.74
C GLY A 52 -11.82 -1.17 -1.71
N VAL A 53 -11.62 -0.13 -0.92
CA VAL A 53 -12.67 0.42 -0.05
C VAL A 53 -13.59 1.31 -0.86
N ARG A 54 -14.53 0.68 -1.56
CA ARG A 54 -15.49 1.41 -2.39
C ARG A 54 -16.66 1.89 -1.53
N LYS A 55 -16.59 3.13 -1.07
CA LYS A 55 -17.75 3.88 -0.57
C LYS A 55 -17.91 5.15 -1.41
N PRO A 56 -19.14 5.58 -1.69
CA PRO A 56 -19.38 6.88 -2.33
C PRO A 56 -18.78 8.01 -1.47
N GLY A 57 -18.17 9.00 -2.11
CA GLY A 57 -17.62 10.17 -1.46
C GLY A 57 -16.13 10.05 -1.10
N ARG A 58 -15.64 11.07 -0.40
CA ARG A 58 -14.27 11.12 0.11
C ARG A 58 -14.20 10.40 1.45
N SER A 59 -13.25 9.49 1.59
CA SER A 59 -13.03 8.72 2.81
C SER A 59 -11.54 8.70 3.13
N PRO A 60 -11.14 8.76 4.42
CA PRO A 60 -9.74 8.56 4.82
C PRO A 60 -9.32 7.09 4.72
N SER A 61 -10.13 6.24 4.06
CA SER A 61 -9.93 4.82 3.91
C SER A 61 -9.92 4.07 5.25
N PHE A 62 -9.67 2.76 5.22
CA PHE A 62 -9.72 1.94 6.44
C PHE A 62 -8.62 2.30 7.45
N TYR A 63 -7.47 2.80 7.01
CA TYR A 63 -6.44 3.26 7.95
C TYR A 63 -6.84 4.53 8.69
N GLY A 64 -7.37 5.53 7.99
CA GLY A 64 -7.82 6.75 8.63
C GLY A 64 -9.07 6.54 9.49
N LEU A 65 -9.99 5.65 9.08
CA LEU A 65 -11.12 5.26 9.91
C LEU A 65 -10.64 4.54 11.20
N ALA A 66 -9.67 3.63 11.08
CA ALA A 66 -9.08 2.98 12.24
C ALA A 66 -8.37 3.98 13.16
N ALA A 67 -7.66 4.97 12.60
CA ALA A 67 -7.03 6.03 13.38
C ALA A 67 -8.05 6.84 14.16
N GLN A 68 -9.14 7.27 13.53
CA GLN A 68 -10.23 8.01 14.20
C GLN A 68 -10.86 7.22 15.36
N GLU A 69 -11.09 5.93 15.16
CA GLU A 69 -11.63 5.08 16.22
C GLU A 69 -10.61 4.83 17.34
N LEU A 70 -9.31 4.71 17.02
CA LEU A 70 -8.25 4.61 18.02
C LEU A 70 -8.09 5.90 18.84
N GLU A 71 -8.23 7.07 18.19
CA GLU A 71 -8.25 8.36 18.88
C GLU A 71 -9.40 8.46 19.88
N ALA A 72 -10.59 8.02 19.47
CA ALA A 72 -11.75 8.00 20.35
C ALA A 72 -11.57 7.05 21.55
N ASP A 73 -10.95 5.88 21.33
CA ASP A 73 -10.79 4.84 22.34
C ASP A 73 -9.63 5.14 23.32
N LYS A 74 -8.54 5.72 22.85
CA LYS A 74 -7.26 5.82 23.58
C LYS A 74 -6.80 7.26 23.86
N GLY A 75 -7.37 8.24 23.19
CA GLY A 75 -6.93 9.63 23.21
C GLY A 75 -5.63 9.86 22.41
N GLY A 76 -5.22 11.11 22.31
CA GLY A 76 -4.08 11.52 21.49
C GLY A 76 -4.42 11.56 20.00
N THR A 77 -3.41 11.72 19.15
CA THR A 77 -3.54 11.74 17.70
C THR A 77 -2.93 10.48 17.11
N PHE A 78 -3.63 9.82 16.21
CA PHE A 78 -3.14 8.65 15.48
C PHE A 78 -2.84 8.99 14.04
N LEU A 79 -1.61 8.73 13.61
CA LEU A 79 -1.09 9.03 12.27
C LEU A 79 -0.73 7.73 11.56
N PHE A 80 -1.22 7.58 10.35
CA PHE A 80 -0.83 6.48 9.46
C PHE A 80 0.28 6.97 8.52
N LEU A 81 1.35 6.17 8.43
CA LEU A 81 2.36 6.30 7.40
C LEU A 81 2.26 5.10 6.46
N GLU A 82 2.07 5.37 5.18
CA GLU A 82 2.07 4.33 4.18
C GLU A 82 3.47 3.77 3.97
N GLY A 83 3.59 2.45 4.04
CA GLY A 83 4.82 1.73 3.77
C GLY A 83 5.00 1.42 2.28
N ALA A 84 5.79 0.40 1.97
CA ALA A 84 6.05 -0.05 0.61
C ALA A 84 4.83 -0.76 0.00
N SER A 85 3.82 0.00 -0.38
CA SER A 85 2.49 -0.50 -0.77
C SER A 85 2.28 -0.65 -2.28
N GLY A 86 3.26 -0.29 -3.11
CA GLY A 86 3.09 -0.20 -4.56
C GLY A 86 2.62 -1.49 -5.27
N SER A 87 2.77 -2.64 -4.64
CA SER A 87 2.35 -3.94 -5.19
C SER A 87 1.38 -4.72 -4.30
N THR A 88 0.89 -4.12 -3.22
CA THR A 88 -0.01 -4.78 -2.27
C THR A 88 -1.39 -4.14 -2.26
N HIS A 89 -2.42 -4.95 -2.49
CA HIS A 89 -3.80 -4.49 -2.52
C HIS A 89 -4.67 -5.26 -1.53
N ASN A 90 -5.56 -4.55 -0.85
CA ASN A 90 -6.62 -5.16 -0.05
C ASN A 90 -7.82 -5.50 -0.96
N LEU A 91 -7.75 -6.61 -1.68
CA LEU A 91 -8.78 -7.00 -2.64
C LEU A 91 -9.91 -7.85 -2.03
N GLY A 92 -9.62 -8.57 -0.96
CA GLY A 92 -10.53 -9.57 -0.40
C GLY A 92 -11.10 -9.25 0.98
N VAL A 93 -10.70 -8.15 1.62
CA VAL A 93 -11.15 -7.80 2.98
C VAL A 93 -12.09 -6.61 2.93
N PRO A 94 -13.35 -6.74 3.42
CA PRO A 94 -14.27 -5.62 3.53
C PRO A 94 -13.69 -4.48 4.39
N ALA A 95 -14.07 -3.24 4.08
CA ALA A 95 -13.55 -2.05 4.76
C ALA A 95 -13.70 -2.11 6.28
N ALA A 96 -14.88 -2.50 6.77
CA ALA A 96 -15.15 -2.60 8.20
C ALA A 96 -14.25 -3.64 8.90
N GLU A 97 -14.02 -4.76 8.23
CA GLU A 97 -13.10 -5.79 8.71
C GLU A 97 -11.65 -5.28 8.73
N ALA A 98 -11.22 -4.56 7.68
CA ALA A 98 -9.89 -3.97 7.62
C ALA A 98 -9.69 -2.95 8.76
N VAL A 99 -10.67 -2.10 9.06
CA VAL A 99 -10.65 -1.19 10.21
C VAL A 99 -10.45 -1.97 11.50
N THR A 100 -11.24 -3.02 11.73
CA THR A 100 -11.17 -3.85 12.94
C THR A 100 -9.79 -4.51 13.08
N ARG A 101 -9.23 -5.05 12.00
CA ARG A 101 -7.91 -5.69 12.01
C ARG A 101 -6.78 -4.70 12.31
N VAL A 102 -6.82 -3.51 11.70
CA VAL A 102 -5.82 -2.46 11.96
C VAL A 102 -5.91 -1.98 13.40
N LYS A 103 -7.09 -1.68 13.91
CA LYS A 103 -7.31 -1.29 15.31
C LYS A 103 -6.74 -2.32 16.29
N ARG A 104 -7.03 -3.58 16.05
CA ARG A 104 -6.53 -4.68 16.88
C ARG A 104 -5.01 -4.74 16.83
N ALA A 105 -4.41 -4.73 15.63
CA ALA A 105 -2.97 -4.82 15.46
C ALA A 105 -2.22 -3.67 16.14
N VAL A 106 -2.71 -2.43 15.97
CA VAL A 106 -2.14 -1.25 16.66
C VAL A 106 -2.31 -1.36 18.17
N SER A 107 -3.46 -1.79 18.65
CA SER A 107 -3.72 -1.96 20.10
C SER A 107 -2.83 -3.04 20.72
N ASP A 108 -2.65 -4.16 20.01
CA ASP A 108 -1.79 -5.27 20.46
C ASP A 108 -0.30 -4.84 20.48
N ALA A 109 0.13 -4.04 19.50
CA ALA A 109 1.48 -3.48 19.47
C ALA A 109 1.71 -2.50 20.62
N LEU A 110 0.77 -1.61 20.88
CA LEU A 110 0.83 -0.67 22.01
C LEU A 110 0.85 -1.41 23.37
N GLY A 111 0.09 -2.48 23.50
CA GLY A 111 0.08 -3.30 24.72
C GLY A 111 1.40 -4.04 25.00
N LYS A 112 2.23 -4.24 23.97
CA LYS A 112 3.55 -4.85 24.07
C LYS A 112 4.69 -3.84 24.12
N ALA A 113 4.40 -2.56 23.87
CA ALA A 113 5.40 -1.51 23.84
C ALA A 113 5.92 -1.20 25.23
N ALA A 114 7.24 -1.02 25.34
CA ALA A 114 7.89 -0.56 26.57
C ALA A 114 8.35 0.89 26.40
N PRO A 115 8.04 1.80 27.33
CA PRO A 115 8.53 3.17 27.27
C PRO A 115 10.06 3.22 27.31
N ARG A 116 10.63 4.13 26.52
CA ARG A 116 12.06 4.45 26.54
C ARG A 116 12.23 5.95 26.62
N SER A 117 13.17 6.40 27.42
CA SER A 117 13.60 7.80 27.41
C SER A 117 14.31 8.10 26.10
N VAL A 118 14.00 9.24 25.51
CA VAL A 118 14.64 9.75 24.30
C VAL A 118 15.27 11.09 24.64
N ASP A 119 16.59 11.15 24.59
CA ASP A 119 17.40 12.32 24.86
C ASP A 119 17.89 13.00 23.58
N ARG A 120 17.83 12.30 22.44
CA ARG A 120 18.27 12.81 21.15
C ARG A 120 17.36 12.35 20.02
N VAL A 121 16.97 13.31 19.17
CA VAL A 121 16.30 13.07 17.89
C VAL A 121 17.20 13.61 16.77
N ALA A 122 17.42 12.81 15.73
CA ALA A 122 18.15 13.22 14.55
C ALA A 122 17.30 12.94 13.30
N ALA A 123 17.35 13.84 12.34
CA ALA A 123 16.75 13.68 11.02
C ALA A 123 17.85 13.72 9.96
N LEU A 124 17.81 12.78 9.02
CA LEU A 124 18.73 12.73 7.89
C LEU A 124 17.91 12.77 6.60
N GLN A 125 18.41 13.57 5.67
CA GLN A 125 17.88 13.61 4.31
C GLN A 125 19.04 13.44 3.33
N GLY A 126 18.86 12.59 2.34
CA GLY A 126 19.89 12.35 1.33
C GLY A 126 19.26 11.95 0.00
N PRO A 127 20.01 12.07 -1.10
CA PRO A 127 19.58 11.59 -2.39
C PRO A 127 19.46 10.07 -2.38
N PHE A 128 18.44 9.55 -3.07
CA PHE A 128 18.28 8.14 -3.36
C PHE A 128 18.38 7.94 -4.87
N THR A 129 19.32 7.12 -5.31
CA THR A 129 19.50 6.79 -6.73
C THR A 129 19.03 5.38 -7.00
N PHE A 130 18.21 5.21 -8.01
CA PHE A 130 17.79 3.90 -8.52
C PHE A 130 17.96 3.84 -10.03
N LYS A 131 18.13 2.62 -10.53
CA LYS A 131 18.21 2.39 -11.99
C LYS A 131 16.84 2.10 -12.55
N VAL A 132 16.47 2.78 -13.62
CA VAL A 132 15.30 2.42 -14.41
C VAL A 132 15.60 1.11 -15.14
N ARG A 133 14.70 0.13 -15.02
CA ARG A 133 14.84 -1.17 -15.68
C ARG A 133 14.94 -1.00 -17.20
N THR A 134 15.68 -1.86 -17.84
CA THR A 134 15.66 -2.01 -19.29
C THR A 134 14.52 -2.93 -19.70
N PHE A 135 13.91 -2.65 -20.84
CA PHE A 135 12.83 -3.47 -21.41
C PHE A 135 12.86 -3.43 -22.93
N ASP A 136 12.37 -4.50 -23.54
CA ASP A 136 12.09 -4.54 -24.99
C ASP A 136 10.68 -3.98 -25.19
N ASP A 137 10.58 -2.82 -25.86
CA ASP A 137 9.30 -2.12 -26.00
C ASP A 137 8.30 -2.92 -26.84
N ALA A 138 8.75 -3.64 -27.87
CA ALA A 138 7.86 -4.45 -28.71
C ALA A 138 7.32 -5.66 -27.96
N ALA A 139 8.18 -6.36 -27.21
CA ALA A 139 7.78 -7.51 -26.39
C ALA A 139 6.83 -7.09 -25.28
N GLU A 140 7.12 -5.99 -24.57
CA GLU A 140 6.26 -5.44 -23.52
C GLU A 140 4.90 -4.98 -24.09
N ASP A 141 4.90 -4.31 -25.24
CA ASP A 141 3.64 -3.86 -25.88
C ASP A 141 2.76 -5.04 -26.29
N ALA A 142 3.34 -6.08 -26.84
CA ALA A 142 2.63 -7.29 -27.20
C ALA A 142 2.03 -7.99 -25.97
N ALA A 143 2.82 -8.16 -24.91
CA ALA A 143 2.39 -8.80 -23.66
C ALA A 143 1.28 -8.01 -22.96
N VAL A 144 1.43 -6.69 -22.82
CA VAL A 144 0.41 -5.82 -22.20
C VAL A 144 -0.87 -5.81 -23.02
N THR A 145 -0.77 -5.71 -24.34
CA THR A 145 -1.94 -5.71 -25.22
C THR A 145 -2.69 -7.04 -25.14
N ALA A 146 -1.99 -8.16 -25.14
CA ALA A 146 -2.60 -9.49 -24.97
C ALA A 146 -3.29 -9.61 -23.62
N TYR A 147 -2.65 -9.19 -22.54
CA TYR A 147 -3.23 -9.19 -21.20
C TYR A 147 -4.50 -8.32 -21.12
N CYS A 148 -4.46 -7.09 -21.65
CA CYS A 148 -5.61 -6.19 -21.66
C CYS A 148 -6.80 -6.78 -22.46
N LYS A 149 -6.53 -7.40 -23.61
CA LYS A 149 -7.57 -8.08 -24.39
C LYS A 149 -8.20 -9.25 -23.64
N ALA A 150 -7.42 -10.03 -22.92
CA ALA A 150 -7.91 -11.15 -22.15
C ALA A 150 -8.71 -10.73 -20.91
N ARG A 151 -8.28 -9.67 -20.21
CA ARG A 151 -8.81 -9.31 -18.88
C ARG A 151 -9.78 -8.14 -18.87
N ALA A 152 -9.71 -7.24 -19.83
CA ALA A 152 -10.57 -6.07 -19.93
C ALA A 152 -10.91 -5.75 -21.39
N PRO A 153 -11.57 -6.67 -22.12
CA PRO A 153 -11.75 -6.55 -23.58
C PRO A 153 -12.43 -5.26 -24.02
N LYS A 154 -13.33 -4.70 -23.20
CA LYS A 154 -14.06 -3.47 -23.53
C LYS A 154 -13.18 -2.21 -23.47
N GLN A 155 -12.09 -2.21 -22.70
CA GLN A 155 -11.16 -1.10 -22.52
C GLN A 155 -9.73 -1.47 -22.91
N ALA A 156 -9.55 -2.58 -23.63
CA ALA A 156 -8.22 -3.13 -23.91
C ALA A 156 -7.30 -2.14 -24.62
N ASP A 157 -7.80 -1.46 -25.64
CA ASP A 157 -7.01 -0.51 -26.42
C ASP A 157 -6.68 0.76 -25.61
N GLU A 158 -7.61 1.24 -24.80
CA GLU A 158 -7.41 2.38 -23.89
C GLU A 158 -6.29 2.08 -22.89
N TYR A 159 -6.37 0.94 -22.19
CA TYR A 159 -5.36 0.53 -21.23
C TYR A 159 -3.99 0.29 -21.89
N ALA A 160 -3.96 -0.41 -23.02
CA ALA A 160 -2.72 -0.63 -23.75
C ALA A 160 -2.06 0.70 -24.18
N ALA A 161 -2.85 1.68 -24.63
CA ALA A 161 -2.36 3.01 -24.99
C ALA A 161 -1.75 3.77 -23.80
N VAL A 162 -2.36 3.69 -22.60
CA VAL A 162 -1.82 4.29 -21.37
C VAL A 162 -0.44 3.72 -21.06
N PHE A 163 -0.27 2.40 -21.10
CA PHE A 163 1.03 1.77 -20.82
C PHE A 163 2.07 2.07 -21.88
N ARG A 164 1.68 2.10 -23.15
CA ARG A 164 2.58 2.50 -24.24
C ARG A 164 3.11 3.92 -24.01
N LYS A 165 2.24 4.86 -23.66
CA LYS A 165 2.64 6.22 -23.31
C LYS A 165 3.60 6.28 -22.13
N GLN A 166 3.36 5.50 -21.09
CA GLN A 166 4.25 5.42 -19.93
C GLN A 166 5.62 4.84 -20.28
N ARG A 167 5.69 3.76 -21.08
CA ARG A 167 6.95 3.21 -21.56
C ARG A 167 7.73 4.21 -22.41
N GLN A 168 7.08 4.90 -23.32
CA GLN A 168 7.70 5.95 -24.15
C GLN A 168 8.30 7.06 -23.29
N ALA A 169 7.62 7.48 -22.21
CA ALA A 169 8.15 8.48 -21.27
C ALA A 169 9.39 7.98 -20.50
N LEU A 170 9.49 6.68 -20.23
CA LEU A 170 10.61 6.07 -19.53
C LEU A 170 11.77 5.69 -20.45
N ALA A 171 11.54 5.50 -21.74
CA ALA A 171 12.54 5.03 -22.69
C ALA A 171 13.87 5.80 -22.64
N PRO A 172 13.90 7.15 -22.55
CA PRO A 172 15.15 7.90 -22.45
C PRO A 172 15.95 7.68 -21.16
N GLN A 173 15.33 7.06 -20.15
CA GLN A 173 15.89 6.85 -18.80
C GLN A 173 16.31 5.40 -18.56
N GLN A 174 16.06 4.50 -19.50
CA GLN A 174 16.40 3.09 -19.36
C GLN A 174 17.88 2.88 -19.03
N GLY A 175 18.15 2.07 -18.00
CA GLY A 175 19.51 1.71 -17.58
C GLY A 175 20.32 2.84 -16.92
N LYS A 176 19.70 4.00 -16.71
CA LYS A 176 20.32 5.12 -16.00
C LYS A 176 20.03 5.08 -14.52
#